data_af08d8fee84e4030c2c2b2803b02d4eb
#
_entry.id   af08d8fee84e4030c2c2b2803b02d4eb
#
_cell.length_a   1.000
_cell.length_b   1.000
_cell.length_c   1.000
_cell.angle_alpha   90.00
_cell.angle_beta   90.00
_cell.angle_gamma   90.00
#
_symmetry.space_group_name_H-M   'P 1'
#
loop_
_entity.id
_entity.type
_entity.pdbx_description
1 polymer ?
#
loop_
_entity_poly.entity_id
_entity_poly.type
_entity_poly.pdbx_seq_one_letter_code
_entity_poly.pdbx_strand_id
1 'polypeptide(L)'
;MILTIGNIKGGVGKTTLAVNIAIARAATGADVLLIDADEQGSADAFTRLRTDLLGEAGYSTVQLFGKAIRQELPKLKAKYADIIIDVGGRNTESLRAALLVSDRILIPIQPSSFDVWSFDQIASLVQEARVINDRLQASAVLNAADAQGHDNAEAQQAMTEVASIETLPTTIVRRKAFRNAAAQGRGVLDMLPRDPKAADELTALIAKLYEDHSDIGAMSYGYRAQSA
;
A
#
# COMPACT_ATOMS: atom_id res chain seq x y z
N MET A 1 -2.44 -0.26 12.84
CA MET A 1 -1.93 0.89 12.05
C MET A 1 -2.93 1.29 10.96
N ILE A 2 -3.07 2.58 10.66
CA ILE A 2 -3.84 3.06 9.50
C ILE A 2 -2.84 3.48 8.42
N LEU A 3 -2.76 2.71 7.33
CA LEU A 3 -1.85 2.91 6.21
C LEU A 3 -2.64 3.33 4.96
N THR A 4 -2.41 4.52 4.47
CA THR A 4 -2.93 4.94 3.15
C THR A 4 -1.90 4.62 2.05
N ILE A 5 -2.34 3.98 0.97
CA ILE A 5 -1.55 3.85 -0.26
C ILE A 5 -2.07 4.91 -1.23
N GLY A 6 -1.30 5.98 -1.42
CA GLY A 6 -1.77 7.18 -2.09
C GLY A 6 -0.76 7.81 -3.04
N ASN A 7 -1.23 8.32 -4.16
CA ASN A 7 -0.51 9.19 -5.08
C ASN A 7 -1.54 9.90 -5.96
N ILE A 8 -1.27 11.15 -6.34
CA ILE A 8 -2.12 11.89 -7.27
C ILE A 8 -2.04 11.35 -8.71
N LYS A 9 -0.99 10.57 -9.01
CA LYS A 9 -0.77 9.95 -10.31
C LYS A 9 -1.48 8.60 -10.41
N GLY A 10 -2.16 8.36 -11.53
CA GLY A 10 -2.77 7.07 -11.86
C GLY A 10 -1.75 6.03 -12.33
N GLY A 11 -2.08 4.74 -12.21
CA GLY A 11 -1.28 3.65 -12.78
C GLY A 11 0.04 3.32 -12.07
N VAL A 12 0.37 3.96 -10.96
CA VAL A 12 1.63 3.73 -10.21
C VAL A 12 1.60 2.49 -9.31
N GLY A 13 0.52 1.70 -9.34
CA GLY A 13 0.42 0.42 -8.63
C GLY A 13 -0.11 0.51 -7.20
N LYS A 14 -0.85 1.55 -6.83
CA LYS A 14 -1.45 1.73 -5.49
C LYS A 14 -2.27 0.51 -5.07
N THR A 15 -3.29 0.15 -5.85
CA THR A 15 -4.15 -1.01 -5.57
C THR A 15 -3.36 -2.32 -5.48
N THR A 16 -2.36 -2.50 -6.36
CA THR A 16 -1.50 -3.69 -6.31
C THR A 16 -0.78 -3.81 -4.98
N LEU A 17 -0.21 -2.72 -4.48
CA LEU A 17 0.46 -2.72 -3.16
C LEU A 17 -0.56 -2.88 -2.03
N ALA A 18 -1.69 -2.17 -2.09
CA ALA A 18 -2.73 -2.23 -1.05
C ALA A 18 -3.23 -3.67 -0.82
N VAL A 19 -3.63 -4.39 -1.88
CA VAL A 19 -4.11 -5.76 -1.76
C VAL A 19 -3.02 -6.73 -1.31
N ASN A 20 -1.79 -6.57 -1.81
CA ASN A 20 -0.66 -7.41 -1.40
C ASN A 20 -0.29 -7.22 0.08
N ILE A 21 -0.31 -5.97 0.57
CA ILE A 21 -0.05 -5.67 1.99
C ILE A 21 -1.21 -6.21 2.84
N ALA A 22 -2.48 -6.05 2.43
CA ALA A 22 -3.63 -6.58 3.15
C ALA A 22 -3.53 -8.11 3.31
N ILE A 23 -3.24 -8.84 2.23
CA ILE A 23 -3.05 -10.29 2.24
C ILE A 23 -1.90 -10.69 3.18
N ALA A 24 -0.76 -10.00 3.06
CA ALA A 24 0.42 -10.30 3.87
C ALA A 24 0.15 -10.09 5.37
N ARG A 25 -0.52 -9.00 5.73
CA ARG A 25 -0.86 -8.70 7.13
C ARG A 25 -1.89 -9.69 7.67
N ALA A 26 -2.93 -10.01 6.90
CA ALA A 26 -3.91 -11.02 7.29
C ALA A 26 -3.27 -12.40 7.52
N ALA A 27 -2.28 -12.77 6.71
CA ALA A 27 -1.53 -14.02 6.86
C ALA A 27 -0.73 -14.11 8.17
N THR A 28 -0.46 -13.00 8.86
CA THR A 28 0.12 -12.99 10.21
C THR A 28 -0.90 -13.22 11.33
N GLY A 29 -2.19 -13.35 11.01
CA GLY A 29 -3.28 -13.45 11.96
C GLY A 29 -3.83 -12.09 12.43
N ALA A 30 -3.41 -10.99 11.83
CA ALA A 30 -3.95 -9.67 12.13
C ALA A 30 -5.36 -9.51 11.54
N ASP A 31 -6.27 -8.89 12.30
CA ASP A 31 -7.56 -8.43 11.77
C ASP A 31 -7.33 -7.22 10.87
N VAL A 32 -7.51 -7.41 9.56
CA VAL A 32 -7.23 -6.40 8.54
C VAL A 32 -8.50 -5.91 7.87
N LEU A 33 -8.62 -4.58 7.72
CA LEU A 33 -9.63 -3.93 6.89
C LEU A 33 -8.97 -3.26 5.70
N LEU A 34 -9.39 -3.61 4.49
CA LEU A 34 -9.05 -2.90 3.26
C LEU A 34 -10.20 -1.95 2.90
N ILE A 35 -9.91 -0.66 2.85
CA ILE A 35 -10.85 0.37 2.40
C ILE A 35 -10.53 0.70 0.94
N ASP A 36 -11.47 0.41 0.04
CA ASP A 36 -11.41 0.88 -1.34
C ASP A 36 -12.02 2.29 -1.40
N ALA A 37 -11.15 3.29 -1.56
CA ALA A 37 -11.51 4.70 -1.64
C ALA A 37 -11.32 5.27 -3.06
N ASP A 38 -11.17 4.40 -4.07
CA ASP A 38 -11.18 4.73 -5.49
C ASP A 38 -12.55 4.40 -6.09
N GLU A 39 -13.18 5.37 -6.77
CA GLU A 39 -14.45 5.16 -7.47
C GLU A 39 -14.39 4.07 -8.56
N GLN A 40 -13.18 3.71 -9.04
CA GLN A 40 -12.98 2.60 -9.96
C GLN A 40 -13.22 1.23 -9.30
N GLY A 41 -13.19 1.14 -7.97
CA GLY A 41 -13.51 -0.08 -7.21
C GLY A 41 -12.54 -1.23 -7.46
N SER A 42 -11.27 -0.95 -7.78
CA SER A 42 -10.31 -1.98 -8.18
C SER A 42 -9.92 -2.92 -7.04
N ALA A 43 -9.81 -2.40 -5.82
CA ALA A 43 -9.50 -3.22 -4.64
C ALA A 43 -10.69 -4.11 -4.25
N ASP A 44 -11.91 -3.60 -4.34
CA ASP A 44 -13.14 -4.36 -4.11
C ASP A 44 -13.31 -5.47 -5.16
N ALA A 45 -13.11 -5.16 -6.45
CA ALA A 45 -13.16 -6.14 -7.55
C ALA A 45 -12.13 -7.26 -7.35
N PHE A 46 -10.90 -6.92 -6.96
CA PHE A 46 -9.88 -7.92 -6.63
C PHE A 46 -10.32 -8.79 -5.43
N THR A 47 -10.87 -8.18 -4.39
CA THR A 47 -11.31 -8.91 -3.19
C THR A 47 -12.43 -9.90 -3.50
N ARG A 48 -13.39 -9.52 -4.36
CA ARG A 48 -14.44 -10.42 -4.86
C ARG A 48 -13.85 -11.59 -5.64
N LEU A 49 -12.97 -11.30 -6.62
CA LEU A 49 -12.28 -12.35 -7.37
C LEU A 49 -11.55 -13.33 -6.44
N ARG A 50 -10.84 -12.80 -5.42
CA ARG A 50 -10.14 -13.62 -4.44
C ARG A 50 -11.11 -14.52 -3.67
N THR A 51 -12.24 -13.97 -3.21
CA THR A 51 -13.26 -14.74 -2.49
C THR A 51 -13.87 -15.82 -3.36
N ASP A 52 -14.16 -15.51 -4.64
CA ASP A 52 -14.74 -16.47 -5.59
C ASP A 52 -13.78 -17.64 -5.89
N LEU A 53 -12.48 -17.37 -5.99
CA LEU A 53 -11.48 -18.39 -6.34
C LEU A 53 -10.95 -19.18 -5.13
N LEU A 54 -10.90 -18.57 -3.93
CA LEU A 54 -10.24 -19.16 -2.77
C LEU A 54 -11.22 -19.47 -1.62
N GLY A 55 -12.50 -19.10 -1.76
CA GLY A 55 -13.54 -19.28 -0.74
C GLY A 55 -13.63 -18.14 0.27
N GLU A 56 -12.52 -17.45 0.53
CA GLU A 56 -12.45 -16.31 1.45
C GLU A 56 -11.35 -15.32 1.03
N ALA A 57 -11.50 -14.06 1.40
CA ALA A 57 -10.46 -13.06 1.17
C ALA A 57 -9.34 -13.12 2.20
N GLY A 58 -9.63 -13.55 3.42
CA GLY A 58 -8.73 -13.54 4.57
C GLY A 58 -8.64 -12.18 5.26
N TYR A 59 -9.34 -11.16 4.78
CA TYR A 59 -9.46 -9.81 5.35
C TYR A 59 -10.84 -9.23 5.04
N SER A 60 -11.26 -8.20 5.80
CA SER A 60 -12.50 -7.47 5.54
C SER A 60 -12.28 -6.39 4.47
N THR A 61 -13.31 -6.06 3.68
CA THR A 61 -13.27 -4.94 2.74
C THR A 61 -14.53 -4.08 2.83
N VAL A 62 -14.38 -2.78 2.56
CA VAL A 62 -15.48 -1.82 2.45
C VAL A 62 -15.11 -0.70 1.48
N GLN A 63 -16.10 -0.17 0.78
CA GLN A 63 -15.92 1.04 -0.02
C GLN A 63 -16.31 2.26 0.83
N LEU A 64 -15.40 3.23 0.97
CA LEU A 64 -15.65 4.50 1.64
C LEU A 64 -15.02 5.65 0.85
N PHE A 65 -15.79 6.72 0.61
CA PHE A 65 -15.33 7.84 -0.20
C PHE A 65 -15.43 9.17 0.55
N GLY A 66 -14.52 10.09 0.23
CA GLY A 66 -14.53 11.47 0.71
C GLY A 66 -14.64 11.54 2.23
N LYS A 67 -15.53 12.39 2.72
CA LYS A 67 -15.72 12.65 4.16
C LYS A 67 -16.15 11.43 4.97
N ALA A 68 -16.76 10.41 4.34
CA ALA A 68 -17.17 9.20 5.03
C ALA A 68 -15.97 8.46 5.64
N ILE A 69 -14.79 8.54 5.02
CA ILE A 69 -13.53 7.99 5.56
C ILE A 69 -13.29 8.56 6.98
N ARG A 70 -13.33 9.88 7.13
CA ARG A 70 -13.11 10.53 8.44
C ARG A 70 -14.18 10.20 9.48
N GLN A 71 -15.43 10.02 9.04
CA GLN A 71 -16.57 9.78 9.93
C GLN A 71 -16.59 8.35 10.47
N GLU A 72 -16.25 7.38 9.63
CA GLU A 72 -16.35 5.96 9.98
C GLU A 72 -15.05 5.39 10.57
N LEU A 73 -13.88 5.91 10.18
CA LEU A 73 -12.60 5.35 10.57
C LEU A 73 -12.38 5.27 12.09
N PRO A 74 -12.77 6.25 12.92
CA PRO A 74 -12.64 6.15 14.38
C PRO A 74 -13.39 4.95 14.98
N LYS A 75 -14.53 4.58 14.39
CA LYS A 75 -15.32 3.41 14.81
C LYS A 75 -14.69 2.09 14.36
N LEU A 76 -14.05 2.10 13.19
CA LEU A 76 -13.40 0.93 12.59
C LEU A 76 -12.05 0.64 13.25
N LYS A 77 -11.28 1.68 13.61
CA LYS A 77 -9.97 1.55 14.27
C LYS A 77 -10.01 0.68 15.53
N ALA A 78 -11.12 0.69 16.27
CA ALA A 78 -11.27 -0.11 17.48
C ALA A 78 -11.47 -1.62 17.20
N LYS A 79 -11.78 -1.99 15.95
CA LYS A 79 -12.13 -3.37 15.56
C LYS A 79 -11.03 -4.07 14.79
N TYR A 80 -10.13 -3.33 14.16
CA TYR A 80 -9.11 -3.89 13.27
C TYR A 80 -7.71 -3.50 13.74
N ALA A 81 -6.80 -4.46 13.70
CA ALA A 81 -5.38 -4.24 14.00
C ALA A 81 -4.73 -3.36 12.92
N ASP A 82 -5.07 -3.60 11.66
CA ASP A 82 -4.61 -2.84 10.51
C ASP A 82 -5.76 -2.36 9.63
N ILE A 83 -5.68 -1.11 9.21
CA ILE A 83 -6.59 -0.55 8.20
C ILE A 83 -5.72 -0.05 7.04
N ILE A 84 -5.97 -0.55 5.85
CA ILE A 84 -5.28 -0.16 4.63
C ILE A 84 -6.28 0.59 3.74
N ILE A 85 -5.91 1.79 3.29
CA ILE A 85 -6.77 2.64 2.47
C ILE A 85 -6.15 2.75 1.07
N ASP A 86 -6.80 2.19 0.05
CA ASP A 86 -6.44 2.35 -1.35
C ASP A 86 -7.16 3.55 -1.93
N VAL A 87 -6.44 4.61 -2.27
CA VAL A 87 -7.05 5.83 -2.83
C VAL A 87 -6.81 5.98 -4.32
N GLY A 88 -7.74 6.60 -5.02
CA GLY A 88 -7.64 6.88 -6.45
C GLY A 88 -6.45 7.77 -6.83
N GLY A 89 -6.10 7.73 -8.12
CA GLY A 89 -5.05 8.58 -8.68
C GLY A 89 -5.58 9.95 -9.05
N ARG A 90 -5.67 10.86 -8.12
CA ARG A 90 -5.94 12.31 -8.31
C ARG A 90 -5.88 12.97 -6.94
N ASN A 91 -5.86 14.31 -6.88
CA ASN A 91 -6.08 15.05 -5.64
C ASN A 91 -7.59 15.04 -5.32
N THR A 92 -8.07 13.91 -4.81
CA THR A 92 -9.49 13.70 -4.49
C THR A 92 -9.81 14.06 -3.05
N GLU A 93 -11.09 14.25 -2.76
CA GLU A 93 -11.57 14.39 -1.38
C GLU A 93 -11.22 13.15 -0.55
N SER A 94 -11.25 11.95 -1.15
CA SER A 94 -10.86 10.70 -0.48
C SER A 94 -9.39 10.70 -0.05
N LEU A 95 -8.46 11.15 -0.91
CA LEU A 95 -7.03 11.25 -0.54
C LEU A 95 -6.85 12.23 0.63
N ARG A 96 -7.43 13.43 0.53
CA ARG A 96 -7.34 14.42 1.61
C ARG A 96 -7.94 13.90 2.92
N ALA A 97 -9.10 13.24 2.86
CA ALA A 97 -9.75 12.66 4.03
C ALA A 97 -8.89 11.53 4.66
N ALA A 98 -8.29 10.68 3.83
CA ALA A 98 -7.42 9.61 4.29
C ALA A 98 -6.17 10.14 5.00
N LEU A 99 -5.51 11.17 4.46
CA LEU A 99 -4.33 11.79 5.10
C LEU A 99 -4.61 12.32 6.51
N LEU A 100 -5.83 12.81 6.74
CA LEU A 100 -6.22 13.38 8.05
C LEU A 100 -6.41 12.34 9.16
N VAL A 101 -6.48 11.06 8.80
CA VAL A 101 -6.77 9.97 9.75
C VAL A 101 -5.73 8.86 9.75
N SER A 102 -4.79 8.89 8.82
CA SER A 102 -3.75 7.87 8.68
C SER A 102 -2.59 8.08 9.64
N ASP A 103 -2.02 6.98 10.10
CA ASP A 103 -0.75 6.97 10.80
C ASP A 103 0.40 7.14 9.79
N ARG A 104 0.28 6.53 8.59
CA ARG A 104 1.29 6.62 7.51
C ARG A 104 0.63 6.67 6.13
N ILE A 105 1.24 7.43 5.20
CA ILE A 105 1.01 7.29 3.76
C ILE A 105 2.23 6.65 3.10
N LEU A 106 2.00 5.60 2.28
CA LEU A 106 2.94 5.07 1.31
C LEU A 106 2.64 5.65 -0.07
N ILE A 107 3.64 6.26 -0.67
CA ILE A 107 3.55 6.92 -1.98
C ILE A 107 4.34 6.08 -3.00
N PRO A 108 3.69 5.19 -3.77
CA PRO A 108 4.37 4.46 -4.82
C PRO A 108 4.71 5.37 -5.99
N ILE A 109 5.96 5.33 -6.43
CA ILE A 109 6.51 6.11 -7.54
C ILE A 109 6.99 5.14 -8.62
N GLN A 110 6.49 5.30 -9.84
CA GLN A 110 6.98 4.57 -10.99
C GLN A 110 8.07 5.39 -11.68
N PRO A 111 9.33 4.93 -11.74
CA PRO A 111 10.46 5.73 -12.25
C PRO A 111 10.24 6.22 -13.69
N SER A 112 9.81 5.34 -14.59
CA SER A 112 9.57 5.67 -16.01
C SER A 112 8.48 6.72 -16.25
N SER A 113 7.73 7.07 -15.21
CA SER A 113 6.70 8.10 -15.24
C SER A 113 6.85 9.09 -14.09
N PHE A 114 8.06 9.16 -13.51
CA PHE A 114 8.34 10.13 -12.45
C PHE A 114 8.19 11.55 -13.00
N ASP A 115 7.57 12.38 -12.21
CA ASP A 115 7.27 13.76 -12.53
C ASP A 115 7.41 14.55 -11.23
N VAL A 116 8.43 15.40 -11.18
CA VAL A 116 8.78 16.22 -10.02
C VAL A 116 7.58 17.04 -9.56
N TRP A 117 6.82 17.63 -10.49
CA TRP A 117 5.65 18.43 -10.15
C TRP A 117 4.56 17.64 -9.43
N SER A 118 4.30 16.42 -9.89
CA SER A 118 3.35 15.53 -9.21
C SER A 118 3.84 15.11 -7.83
N PHE A 119 5.16 14.96 -7.68
CA PHE A 119 5.75 14.62 -6.38
C PHE A 119 5.70 15.81 -5.42
N ASP A 120 5.96 17.02 -5.89
CA ASP A 120 5.81 18.24 -5.09
C ASP A 120 4.36 18.50 -4.68
N GLN A 121 3.40 18.18 -5.56
CA GLN A 121 1.99 18.32 -5.23
C GLN A 121 1.56 17.36 -4.10
N ILE A 122 1.98 16.09 -4.13
CA ILE A 122 1.66 15.15 -3.05
C ILE A 122 2.40 15.55 -1.76
N ALA A 123 3.63 16.05 -1.85
CA ALA A 123 4.37 16.57 -0.71
C ALA A 123 3.64 17.76 -0.04
N SER A 124 3.11 18.67 -0.85
CA SER A 124 2.31 19.80 -0.36
C SER A 124 1.04 19.32 0.36
N LEU A 125 0.33 18.31 -0.20
CA LEU A 125 -0.86 17.73 0.44
C LEU A 125 -0.53 17.07 1.79
N VAL A 126 0.62 16.40 1.89
CA VAL A 126 1.11 15.81 3.14
C VAL A 126 1.37 16.91 4.17
N GLN A 127 2.01 18.02 3.77
CA GLN A 127 2.28 19.14 4.66
C GLN A 127 0.98 19.82 5.13
N GLU A 128 0.02 20.04 4.23
CA GLU A 128 -1.30 20.56 4.60
C GLU A 128 -2.00 19.65 5.62
N ALA A 129 -1.96 18.33 5.39
CA ALA A 129 -2.56 17.35 6.29
C ALA A 129 -1.90 17.34 7.68
N ARG A 130 -0.58 17.52 7.76
CA ARG A 130 0.17 17.55 9.02
C ARG A 130 -0.19 18.72 9.92
N VAL A 131 -0.77 19.78 9.40
CA VAL A 131 -1.31 20.88 10.24
C VAL A 131 -2.42 20.37 11.17
N ILE A 132 -3.15 19.32 10.74
CA ILE A 132 -4.28 18.74 11.50
C ILE A 132 -3.87 17.38 12.09
N ASN A 133 -3.16 16.57 11.35
CA ASN A 133 -2.66 15.25 11.73
C ASN A 133 -1.12 15.29 11.84
N ASP A 134 -0.62 15.78 12.94
CA ASP A 134 0.82 15.98 13.21
C ASP A 134 1.62 14.66 13.28
N ARG A 135 0.92 13.53 13.44
CA ARG A 135 1.53 12.19 13.50
C ARG A 135 1.72 11.54 12.13
N LEU A 136 1.17 12.16 11.07
CA LEU A 136 1.23 11.56 9.73
C LEU A 136 2.68 11.39 9.27
N GLN A 137 3.11 10.15 9.15
CA GLN A 137 4.36 9.79 8.49
C GLN A 137 4.12 9.65 6.99
N ALA A 138 5.10 10.04 6.17
CA ALA A 138 5.02 9.91 4.73
C ALA A 138 6.28 9.24 4.20
N SER A 139 6.09 8.16 3.47
CA SER A 139 7.18 7.39 2.86
C SER A 139 6.91 7.18 1.38
N ALA A 140 7.93 7.33 0.54
CA ALA A 140 7.88 7.05 -0.89
C ALA A 140 8.70 5.81 -1.22
N VAL A 141 8.22 5.02 -2.18
CA VAL A 141 8.88 3.80 -2.65
C VAL A 141 8.91 3.76 -4.17
N LEU A 142 10.05 3.39 -4.77
CA LEU A 142 10.09 3.05 -6.18
C LEU A 142 9.28 1.77 -6.42
N ASN A 143 8.25 1.88 -7.25
CA ASN A 143 7.33 0.79 -7.59
C ASN A 143 7.26 0.58 -9.09
N ALA A 144 7.13 -0.68 -9.50
CA ALA A 144 7.19 -1.08 -10.90
C ALA A 144 8.45 -0.54 -11.62
N ALA A 145 9.57 -0.49 -10.90
CA ALA A 145 10.85 -0.07 -11.40
C ALA A 145 11.39 -1.05 -12.44
N ASP A 146 12.14 -0.59 -13.40
CA ASP A 146 12.82 -1.45 -14.36
C ASP A 146 14.08 -2.05 -13.72
N ALA A 147 14.37 -3.33 -14.01
CA ALA A 147 15.49 -4.04 -13.37
C ALA A 147 16.87 -3.43 -13.67
N GLN A 148 17.00 -2.67 -14.75
CA GLN A 148 18.24 -2.04 -15.24
C GLN A 148 17.90 -0.67 -15.87
N GLY A 149 17.35 0.28 -15.10
CA GLY A 149 16.97 1.58 -15.61
C GLY A 149 17.79 2.73 -15.01
N HIS A 150 18.29 3.63 -15.83
CA HIS A 150 18.86 4.91 -15.37
C HIS A 150 17.82 5.76 -14.64
N ASP A 151 16.56 5.71 -15.07
CA ASP A 151 15.43 6.42 -14.47
C ASP A 151 15.23 6.11 -12.98
N ASN A 152 15.63 4.90 -12.53
CA ASN A 152 15.52 4.53 -11.12
C ASN A 152 16.40 5.42 -10.23
N ALA A 153 17.66 5.64 -10.63
CA ALA A 153 18.60 6.45 -9.86
C ALA A 153 18.19 7.94 -9.86
N GLU A 154 17.74 8.45 -11.01
CA GLU A 154 17.26 9.82 -11.13
C GLU A 154 16.02 10.07 -10.29
N ALA A 155 15.03 9.17 -10.36
CA ALA A 155 13.83 9.27 -9.53
C ALA A 155 14.16 9.17 -8.04
N GLN A 156 15.05 8.24 -7.65
CA GLN A 156 15.47 8.08 -6.26
C GLN A 156 16.16 9.35 -5.73
N GLN A 157 17.05 9.93 -6.53
CA GLN A 157 17.73 11.17 -6.16
C GLN A 157 16.72 12.30 -5.95
N ALA A 158 15.83 12.53 -6.93
CA ALA A 158 14.82 13.58 -6.83
C ALA A 158 13.86 13.38 -5.66
N MET A 159 13.50 12.13 -5.34
CA MET A 159 12.68 11.84 -4.16
C MET A 159 13.39 12.22 -2.85
N THR A 160 14.71 12.00 -2.74
CA THR A 160 15.47 12.33 -1.53
C THR A 160 15.64 13.84 -1.29
N GLU A 161 15.46 14.67 -2.31
CA GLU A 161 15.50 16.14 -2.18
C GLU A 161 14.28 16.70 -1.43
N VAL A 162 13.18 15.94 -1.35
CA VAL A 162 11.96 16.35 -0.66
C VAL A 162 11.96 15.87 0.79
N ALA A 163 12.53 16.68 1.68
CA ALA A 163 12.75 16.34 3.09
C ALA A 163 11.46 15.97 3.89
N SER A 164 10.28 16.34 3.40
CA SER A 164 9.00 16.04 4.08
C SER A 164 8.51 14.61 3.87
N ILE A 165 9.13 13.84 2.98
CA ILE A 165 8.78 12.46 2.62
C ILE A 165 10.02 11.59 2.75
N GLU A 166 9.95 10.55 3.56
CA GLU A 166 11.01 9.55 3.67
C GLU A 166 11.11 8.73 2.38
N THR A 167 12.28 8.71 1.75
CA THR A 167 12.53 7.81 0.62
C THR A 167 12.97 6.46 1.13
N LEU A 168 12.14 5.43 0.91
CA LEU A 168 12.46 4.07 1.34
C LEU A 168 13.58 3.46 0.47
N PRO A 169 14.51 2.70 1.07
CA PRO A 169 15.61 2.07 0.33
C PRO A 169 15.14 0.88 -0.52
N THR A 170 13.94 0.36 -0.22
CA THR A 170 13.36 -0.77 -0.93
C THR A 170 12.84 -0.33 -2.30
N THR A 171 13.04 -1.17 -3.30
CA THR A 171 12.50 -0.99 -4.66
C THR A 171 11.66 -2.19 -5.04
N ILE A 172 10.44 -1.97 -5.50
CA ILE A 172 9.57 -3.02 -6.07
C ILE A 172 9.77 -3.01 -7.59
N VAL A 173 10.42 -4.05 -8.09
CA VAL A 173 10.70 -4.19 -9.53
C VAL A 173 9.44 -4.64 -10.29
N ARG A 174 9.29 -4.17 -11.52
CA ARG A 174 8.23 -4.59 -12.44
C ARG A 174 8.37 -6.08 -12.79
N ARG A 175 7.54 -6.92 -12.18
CA ARG A 175 7.57 -8.38 -12.38
C ARG A 175 6.22 -8.90 -12.86
N LYS A 176 6.27 -9.90 -13.73
CA LYS A 176 5.06 -10.64 -14.15
C LYS A 176 4.37 -11.31 -12.96
N ALA A 177 5.11 -11.62 -11.89
CA ALA A 177 4.60 -12.25 -10.67
C ALA A 177 3.39 -11.50 -10.08
N PHE A 178 3.45 -10.16 -9.96
CA PHE A 178 2.33 -9.38 -9.44
C PHE A 178 1.05 -9.54 -10.29
N ARG A 179 1.18 -9.44 -11.62
CA ARG A 179 0.05 -9.61 -12.53
C ARG A 179 -0.49 -11.03 -12.51
N ASN A 180 0.39 -12.04 -12.51
CA ASN A 180 -0.01 -13.44 -12.48
C ASN A 180 -0.70 -13.82 -11.17
N ALA A 181 -0.23 -13.28 -10.04
CA ALA A 181 -0.86 -13.44 -8.74
C ALA A 181 -2.26 -12.81 -8.74
N ALA A 182 -2.35 -11.55 -9.16
CA ALA A 182 -3.64 -10.84 -9.21
C ALA A 182 -4.70 -11.55 -10.07
N ALA A 183 -4.30 -12.14 -11.21
CA ALA A 183 -5.21 -12.91 -12.06
C ALA A 183 -5.78 -14.18 -11.39
N GLN A 184 -5.16 -14.63 -10.30
CA GLN A 184 -5.57 -15.80 -9.51
C GLN A 184 -6.16 -15.40 -8.15
N GLY A 185 -6.51 -14.13 -7.95
CA GLY A 185 -6.98 -13.61 -6.66
C GLY A 185 -5.95 -13.71 -5.54
N ARG A 186 -4.65 -13.77 -5.88
CA ARG A 186 -3.54 -13.96 -4.92
C ARG A 186 -2.64 -12.75 -4.84
N GLY A 187 -1.93 -12.62 -3.71
CA GLY A 187 -0.75 -11.78 -3.59
C GLY A 187 0.50 -12.55 -3.96
N VAL A 188 1.62 -11.86 -4.17
CA VAL A 188 2.89 -12.53 -4.52
C VAL A 188 3.44 -13.40 -3.39
N LEU A 189 3.02 -13.15 -2.14
CA LEU A 189 3.46 -13.94 -0.98
C LEU A 189 2.64 -15.22 -0.78
N ASP A 190 1.42 -15.32 -1.31
CA ASP A 190 0.58 -16.51 -1.24
C ASP A 190 0.48 -17.29 -2.56
N MET A 191 1.31 -16.93 -3.57
CA MET A 191 1.48 -17.71 -4.80
C MET A 191 2.33 -18.96 -4.60
N LEU A 192 1.98 -20.02 -5.35
CA LEU A 192 2.79 -21.25 -5.44
C LEU A 192 2.92 -21.68 -6.91
N PRO A 193 4.14 -21.83 -7.48
CA PRO A 193 5.40 -21.46 -6.85
C PRO A 193 5.55 -19.95 -6.68
N ARG A 194 6.27 -19.54 -5.62
CA ARG A 194 6.53 -18.13 -5.31
C ARG A 194 7.67 -17.59 -6.16
N ASP A 195 7.55 -16.38 -6.68
CA ASP A 195 8.70 -15.62 -7.20
C ASP A 195 9.51 -15.09 -6.01
N PRO A 196 10.73 -15.60 -5.75
CA PRO A 196 11.48 -15.24 -4.54
C PRO A 196 11.83 -13.76 -4.50
N LYS A 197 12.19 -13.16 -5.65
CA LYS A 197 12.58 -11.74 -5.70
C LYS A 197 11.39 -10.82 -5.44
N ALA A 198 10.21 -11.11 -6.01
CA ALA A 198 9.00 -10.35 -5.70
C ALA A 198 8.61 -10.48 -4.23
N ALA A 199 8.76 -11.68 -3.67
CA ALA A 199 8.46 -11.93 -2.27
C ALA A 199 9.42 -11.19 -1.33
N ASP A 200 10.72 -11.22 -1.60
CA ASP A 200 11.74 -10.54 -0.79
C ASP A 200 11.55 -9.02 -0.82
N GLU A 201 11.31 -8.45 -2.02
CA GLU A 201 11.06 -7.01 -2.19
C GLU A 201 9.81 -6.56 -1.40
N LEU A 202 8.71 -7.29 -1.51
CA LEU A 202 7.47 -6.94 -0.80
C LEU A 202 7.62 -7.15 0.72
N THR A 203 8.30 -8.22 1.16
CA THR A 203 8.55 -8.47 2.58
C THR A 203 9.40 -7.36 3.19
N ALA A 204 10.47 -6.92 2.50
CA ALA A 204 11.32 -5.82 2.94
C ALA A 204 10.52 -4.50 3.04
N LEU A 205 9.64 -4.21 2.07
CA LEU A 205 8.78 -3.04 2.12
C LEU A 205 7.86 -3.08 3.33
N ILE A 206 7.16 -4.21 3.56
CA ILE A 206 6.24 -4.35 4.69
C ILE A 206 6.99 -4.24 6.01
N ALA A 207 8.15 -4.88 6.16
CA ALA A 207 8.97 -4.76 7.36
C ALA A 207 9.30 -3.30 7.66
N LYS A 208 9.72 -2.53 6.65
CA LYS A 208 10.06 -1.11 6.81
C LYS A 208 8.85 -0.24 7.19
N LEU A 209 7.68 -0.52 6.63
CA LEU A 209 6.46 0.22 6.96
C LEU A 209 5.99 0.01 8.40
N TYR A 210 6.30 -1.14 9.00
CA TYR A 210 5.82 -1.55 10.31
C TYR A 210 6.90 -1.55 11.41
N GLU A 211 8.16 -1.15 11.10
CA GLU A 211 9.27 -1.11 12.07
C GLU A 211 8.93 -0.29 13.33
N ASP A 212 8.34 0.89 13.16
CA ASP A 212 8.03 1.80 14.27
C ASP A 212 6.77 1.39 15.07
N HIS A 213 6.08 0.33 14.64
CA HIS A 213 4.87 -0.20 15.28
C HIS A 213 5.13 -1.56 15.96
N SER A 214 6.39 -1.86 16.25
CA SER A 214 6.86 -3.15 16.79
C SER A 214 6.61 -3.35 18.30
N ASP A 215 5.40 -3.07 18.77
CA ASP A 215 4.84 -3.77 19.93
C ASP A 215 4.29 -5.17 19.53
N ILE A 216 4.52 -5.60 18.30
CA ILE A 216 4.05 -6.88 17.76
C ILE A 216 5.25 -7.79 17.58
N GLY A 217 5.30 -8.81 18.43
CA GLY A 217 6.36 -9.81 18.54
C GLY A 217 6.92 -10.33 17.21
N ALA A 218 8.19 -10.72 17.25
CA ALA A 218 9.05 -11.16 16.18
C ALA A 218 8.31 -11.85 15.01
N MET A 219 8.30 -11.20 13.85
CA MET A 219 7.80 -11.78 12.61
C MET A 219 8.71 -12.91 12.15
N SER A 220 8.49 -14.12 12.68
CA SER A 220 8.91 -15.32 11.96
C SER A 220 7.83 -15.61 10.91
N TYR A 221 8.08 -15.33 9.65
CA TYR A 221 7.24 -15.77 8.53
C TYR A 221 7.31 -17.30 8.37
N GLY A 222 6.87 -18.02 9.40
CA GLY A 222 6.67 -19.45 9.38
C GLY A 222 5.33 -19.77 8.73
N TYR A 223 5.28 -19.82 7.41
CA TYR A 223 4.14 -20.35 6.68
C TYR A 223 3.98 -21.83 7.03
N ARG A 224 2.98 -22.19 7.86
CA ARG A 224 2.56 -23.59 8.00
C ARG A 224 1.96 -24.00 6.65
N ALA A 225 2.68 -24.81 5.91
CA ALA A 225 2.11 -25.59 4.83
C ALA A 225 0.98 -26.46 5.44
N GLN A 226 -0.25 -26.18 5.11
CA GLN A 226 -1.34 -27.11 5.34
C GLN A 226 -1.10 -28.26 4.35
N SER A 227 -0.57 -29.38 4.86
CA SER A 227 -0.58 -30.68 4.18
C SER A 227 -2.03 -31.12 4.06
N ALA A 228 -2.49 -31.27 2.80
CA ALA A 228 -3.72 -31.95 2.44
C ALA A 228 -3.63 -33.43 2.75
#